data_398470078efb9fa08018f617310b5bb1
#
_entry.id   398470078efb9fa08018f617310b5bb1
#
_cell.length_a   1.000
_cell.length_b   1.000
_cell.length_c   1.000
_cell.angle_alpha   90.00
_cell.angle_beta   90.00
_cell.angle_gamma   90.00
#
_symmetry.space_group_name_H-M   'P 1'
#
loop_
_entity.id
_entity.type
_entity.pdbx_description
1 polymer ?
#
loop_
_entity_poly.entity_id
_entity_poly.type
_entity_poly.pdbx_seq_one_letter_code
_entity_poly.pdbx_strand_id
1 'polypeptide(L)'
;MSAVQMLTVAGDEGEQRLDRWFKRRFPHVTQGAVEKMCRTGQVRVDGGRVKASDRVAPGMEIRVPPLPVGEAPKHVESRMAKNDAEMIQDAVLWKDEHMIVLNKPAGLPSQGGSGQGERHVDALAEALKFGYKEKPKLVHRLDKDTSGVLLLARTDRVARALSEALRHREARKIYWAVVAGVPHPRQGSIKFGLVKAPGRGRGGEGEKMLCVHPSKVAETEGAKRAQTDYFTLWFLGARLSWMALEPVTGRTHQLRAHMAEIGHPIMGDGKYGGPGQENPGDGWGATSGGDISRKLHLHARSLTIEHPVTKTMMTFTAPLPDHMARTWKTLDWKEDDVPADPFEVFK
;
A
#
# COMPACT_ATOMS: atom_id res chain seq x y z
N MET A 1 -33.65 -2.13 22.60
CA MET A 1 -33.38 -1.93 21.15
C MET A 1 -33.54 -0.46 20.87
N SER A 2 -32.50 0.21 20.36
CA SER A 2 -32.58 1.62 19.97
C SER A 2 -33.56 1.77 18.79
N ALA A 3 -34.38 2.82 18.78
CA ALA A 3 -35.29 3.12 17.67
C ALA A 3 -34.50 3.65 16.46
N VAL A 4 -35.14 3.67 15.28
CA VAL A 4 -34.60 4.40 14.11
C VAL A 4 -34.44 5.87 14.49
N GLN A 5 -33.27 6.44 14.18
CA GLN A 5 -32.95 7.83 14.46
C GLN A 5 -32.81 8.61 13.16
N MET A 6 -33.32 9.83 13.14
CA MET A 6 -33.05 10.82 12.09
C MET A 6 -32.11 11.86 12.69
N LEU A 7 -30.92 11.98 12.12
CA LEU A 7 -29.85 12.85 12.66
C LEU A 7 -29.39 13.82 11.58
N THR A 8 -29.36 15.09 11.93
CA THR A 8 -28.82 16.13 11.04
C THR A 8 -27.31 16.27 11.24
N VAL A 9 -26.56 16.40 10.15
CA VAL A 9 -25.13 16.71 10.18
C VAL A 9 -24.96 18.13 10.71
N ALA A 10 -24.27 18.29 11.82
CA ALA A 10 -24.08 19.57 12.47
C ALA A 10 -23.12 20.49 11.69
N GLY A 11 -23.26 21.82 11.89
CA GLY A 11 -22.48 22.81 11.15
C GLY A 11 -20.97 22.72 11.37
N ASP A 12 -20.55 22.27 12.54
CA ASP A 12 -19.17 22.08 12.96
C ASP A 12 -18.57 20.74 12.48
N GLU A 13 -19.40 19.81 11.98
CA GLU A 13 -18.93 18.51 11.49
C GLU A 13 -18.28 18.59 10.10
N GLY A 14 -18.51 19.67 9.34
CA GLY A 14 -17.95 19.92 8.03
C GLY A 14 -18.34 18.88 6.99
N GLU A 15 -17.84 19.06 5.77
CA GLU A 15 -18.03 18.07 4.70
C GLU A 15 -17.09 16.87 4.92
N GLN A 16 -17.65 15.68 5.11
CA GLN A 16 -16.89 14.46 5.37
C GLN A 16 -17.53 13.22 4.76
N ARG A 17 -16.81 12.12 4.71
CA ARG A 17 -17.38 10.83 4.29
C ARG A 17 -18.35 10.30 5.36
N LEU A 18 -19.41 9.64 4.90
CA LEU A 18 -20.44 9.06 5.77
C LEU A 18 -19.87 8.04 6.77
N ASP A 19 -18.92 7.20 6.34
CA ASP A 19 -18.24 6.24 7.22
C ASP A 19 -17.45 6.92 8.35
N ARG A 20 -16.83 8.08 8.09
CA ARG A 20 -16.15 8.88 9.12
C ARG A 20 -17.13 9.54 10.08
N TRP A 21 -18.24 10.04 9.54
CA TRP A 21 -19.32 10.59 10.36
C TRP A 21 -19.87 9.53 11.34
N PHE A 22 -20.12 8.30 10.85
CA PHE A 22 -20.53 7.17 11.68
C PHE A 22 -19.49 6.83 12.74
N LYS A 23 -18.22 6.74 12.39
CA LYS A 23 -17.13 6.41 13.32
C LYS A 23 -17.01 7.42 14.46
N ARG A 24 -17.27 8.70 14.18
CA ARG A 24 -17.23 9.77 15.20
C ARG A 24 -18.44 9.70 16.15
N ARG A 25 -19.62 9.49 15.61
CA ARG A 25 -20.88 9.49 16.37
C ARG A 25 -21.21 8.15 17.05
N PHE A 26 -20.81 7.06 16.41
CA PHE A 26 -21.07 5.68 16.84
C PHE A 26 -19.78 4.86 16.81
N PRO A 27 -18.80 5.15 17.69
CA PRO A 27 -17.49 4.50 17.65
C PRO A 27 -17.53 2.97 17.83
N HIS A 28 -18.62 2.45 18.40
CA HIS A 28 -18.86 1.00 18.55
C HIS A 28 -19.33 0.31 17.25
N VAL A 29 -19.72 1.06 16.22
CA VAL A 29 -20.16 0.50 14.95
C VAL A 29 -18.97 0.32 14.02
N THR A 30 -18.72 -0.91 13.60
CA THR A 30 -17.61 -1.22 12.69
C THR A 30 -17.88 -0.70 11.28
N GLN A 31 -16.83 -0.37 10.53
CA GLN A 31 -16.96 0.09 9.15
C GLN A 31 -17.72 -0.91 8.27
N GLY A 32 -17.46 -2.22 8.43
CA GLY A 32 -18.19 -3.26 7.69
C GLY A 32 -19.70 -3.29 8.01
N ALA A 33 -20.09 -2.92 9.25
CA ALA A 33 -21.49 -2.77 9.61
C ALA A 33 -22.10 -1.55 8.90
N VAL A 34 -21.41 -0.40 8.85
CA VAL A 34 -21.85 0.79 8.11
C VAL A 34 -22.02 0.48 6.62
N GLU A 35 -21.05 -0.16 6.00
CA GLU A 35 -21.13 -0.59 4.59
C GLU A 35 -22.30 -1.53 4.33
N LYS A 36 -22.55 -2.49 5.23
CA LYS A 36 -23.70 -3.39 5.15
C LYS A 36 -25.02 -2.63 5.24
N MET A 37 -25.14 -1.72 6.21
CA MET A 37 -26.34 -0.90 6.39
C MET A 37 -26.63 0.02 5.20
N CYS A 38 -25.61 0.62 4.61
CA CYS A 38 -25.74 1.40 3.37
C CYS A 38 -26.19 0.51 2.19
N ARG A 39 -25.53 -0.63 2.00
CA ARG A 39 -25.85 -1.58 0.92
C ARG A 39 -27.27 -2.12 1.01
N THR A 40 -27.77 -2.40 2.20
CA THR A 40 -29.13 -2.88 2.44
C THR A 40 -30.18 -1.76 2.46
N GLY A 41 -29.76 -0.48 2.30
CA GLY A 41 -30.65 0.68 2.31
C GLY A 41 -31.23 1.03 3.69
N GLN A 42 -30.65 0.50 4.76
CA GLN A 42 -31.01 0.85 6.14
C GLN A 42 -30.52 2.23 6.55
N VAL A 43 -29.33 2.63 6.05
CA VAL A 43 -28.84 3.99 6.14
C VAL A 43 -29.25 4.74 4.88
N ARG A 44 -29.78 5.95 5.06
CA ARG A 44 -30.15 6.87 3.97
C ARG A 44 -29.74 8.29 4.33
N VAL A 45 -29.45 9.09 3.32
CA VAL A 45 -29.19 10.52 3.47
C VAL A 45 -30.21 11.28 2.63
N ASP A 46 -30.93 12.20 3.22
CA ASP A 46 -32.04 12.95 2.61
C ASP A 46 -33.04 12.02 1.89
N GLY A 47 -33.33 10.88 2.51
CA GLY A 47 -34.22 9.84 1.97
C GLY A 47 -33.61 8.95 0.88
N GLY A 48 -32.46 9.32 0.30
CA GLY A 48 -31.78 8.60 -0.77
C GLY A 48 -30.91 7.44 -0.29
N ARG A 49 -30.65 6.47 -1.19
CA ARG A 49 -29.66 5.42 -0.96
C ARG A 49 -28.24 5.96 -1.13
N VAL A 50 -27.35 5.57 -0.24
CA VAL A 50 -25.96 6.05 -0.20
C VAL A 50 -24.96 4.92 -0.01
N LYS A 51 -23.70 5.17 -0.41
CA LYS A 51 -22.56 4.33 -0.09
C LYS A 51 -21.86 4.88 1.15
N ALA A 52 -21.19 4.05 1.92
CA ALA A 52 -20.41 4.48 3.08
C ALA A 52 -19.30 5.50 2.73
N SER A 53 -18.85 5.50 1.47
CA SER A 53 -17.85 6.44 0.94
C SER A 53 -18.40 7.79 0.52
N ASP A 54 -19.72 7.95 0.40
CA ASP A 54 -20.33 9.18 -0.08
C ASP A 54 -20.12 10.30 0.94
N ARG A 55 -20.07 11.54 0.45
CA ARG A 55 -19.88 12.71 1.31
C ARG A 55 -21.19 13.19 1.88
N VAL A 56 -21.14 13.57 3.14
CA VAL A 56 -22.23 14.26 3.85
C VAL A 56 -21.77 15.66 4.24
N ALA A 57 -22.67 16.61 4.15
CA ALA A 57 -22.43 18.02 4.45
C ALA A 57 -23.38 18.51 5.57
N PRO A 58 -23.04 19.60 6.25
CA PRO A 58 -23.91 20.22 7.23
C PRO A 58 -25.34 20.45 6.68
N GLY A 59 -26.34 20.12 7.52
CA GLY A 59 -27.76 20.24 7.17
C GLY A 59 -28.37 19.00 6.53
N MET A 60 -27.59 18.04 6.01
CA MET A 60 -28.10 16.77 5.51
C MET A 60 -28.68 15.90 6.63
N GLU A 61 -29.79 15.23 6.35
CA GLU A 61 -30.47 14.36 7.32
C GLU A 61 -30.11 12.89 7.07
N ILE A 62 -29.58 12.23 8.11
CA ILE A 62 -29.12 10.84 8.04
C ILE A 62 -30.08 9.95 8.82
N ARG A 63 -30.74 9.00 8.11
CA ARG A 63 -31.48 7.92 8.74
C ARG A 63 -30.54 6.84 9.24
N VAL A 64 -30.50 6.66 10.56
CA VAL A 64 -29.68 5.64 11.24
C VAL A 64 -30.62 4.53 11.73
N PRO A 65 -30.42 3.26 11.29
CA PRO A 65 -31.22 2.15 11.78
C PRO A 65 -30.93 1.87 13.26
N PRO A 66 -31.75 1.03 13.93
CA PRO A 66 -31.43 0.57 15.27
C PRO A 66 -30.02 -0.03 15.31
N LEU A 67 -29.14 0.58 16.10
CA LEU A 67 -27.79 0.10 16.28
C LEU A 67 -27.76 -0.88 17.46
N PRO A 68 -26.90 -1.91 17.45
CA PRO A 68 -26.69 -2.74 18.63
C PRO A 68 -26.23 -1.82 19.77
N VAL A 69 -26.83 -2.00 20.95
CA VAL A 69 -26.36 -1.36 22.17
C VAL A 69 -25.00 -1.98 22.47
N GLY A 70 -23.97 -1.34 21.99
CA GLY A 70 -22.58 -1.73 22.29
C GLY A 70 -22.02 -0.76 23.31
N GLU A 71 -21.40 -1.25 24.36
CA GLU A 71 -20.39 -0.46 25.03
C GLU A 71 -19.43 0.05 23.95
N ALA A 72 -19.07 1.34 23.98
CA ALA A 72 -17.97 1.83 23.18
C ALA A 72 -16.84 0.82 23.33
N PRO A 73 -16.22 0.36 22.22
CA PRO A 73 -15.13 -0.58 22.35
C PRO A 73 -14.23 0.04 23.41
N LYS A 74 -14.14 -0.62 24.57
CA LYS A 74 -13.11 -0.30 25.53
C LYS A 74 -11.87 -0.27 24.66
N HIS A 75 -11.19 0.86 24.61
CA HIS A 75 -9.82 0.91 24.12
C HIS A 75 -9.10 -0.15 24.97
N VAL A 76 -9.18 -1.38 24.50
CA VAL A 76 -8.24 -2.39 24.91
C VAL A 76 -6.98 -1.77 24.36
N GLU A 77 -6.22 -1.10 25.22
CA GLU A 77 -4.82 -0.89 24.97
C GLU A 77 -4.31 -2.29 24.72
N SER A 78 -4.34 -2.68 23.46
CA SER A 78 -3.67 -3.87 22.98
C SER A 78 -2.24 -3.59 23.40
N ARG A 79 -1.81 -4.25 24.48
CA ARG A 79 -0.42 -4.18 24.90
C ARG A 79 0.34 -4.71 23.72
N MET A 80 0.82 -3.77 22.93
CA MET A 80 1.71 -4.05 21.81
C MET A 80 2.78 -4.98 22.37
N ALA A 81 2.92 -6.17 21.77
CA ALA A 81 3.92 -7.09 22.23
C ALA A 81 5.26 -6.35 22.22
N LYS A 82 6.05 -6.47 23.30
CA LYS A 82 7.34 -5.77 23.43
C LYS A 82 8.18 -5.95 22.16
N ASN A 83 8.19 -7.15 21.61
CA ASN A 83 8.91 -7.49 20.38
C ASN A 83 8.40 -6.72 19.15
N ASP A 84 7.11 -6.38 19.07
CA ASP A 84 6.55 -5.60 17.94
C ASP A 84 6.92 -4.12 18.06
N ALA A 85 6.99 -3.59 19.28
CA ALA A 85 7.47 -2.23 19.54
C ALA A 85 8.96 -2.08 19.19
N GLU A 86 9.79 -3.00 19.61
CA GLU A 86 11.21 -3.06 19.26
C GLU A 86 11.39 -3.19 17.75
N MET A 87 10.73 -4.14 17.12
CA MET A 87 10.80 -4.36 15.67
C MET A 87 10.47 -3.11 14.85
N ILE A 88 9.40 -2.36 15.20
CA ILE A 88 9.04 -1.17 14.44
C ILE A 88 9.97 0.01 14.73
N GLN A 89 10.56 0.10 15.92
CA GLN A 89 11.57 1.10 16.26
C GLN A 89 12.89 0.82 15.53
N ASP A 90 13.32 -0.43 15.45
CA ASP A 90 14.52 -0.86 14.71
C ASP A 90 14.36 -0.64 13.19
N ALA A 91 13.14 -0.60 12.70
CA ALA A 91 12.85 -0.30 11.30
C ALA A 91 13.01 1.19 10.95
N VAL A 92 13.31 2.08 11.91
CA VAL A 92 13.47 3.52 11.64
C VAL A 92 14.80 3.78 10.93
N LEU A 93 14.72 4.25 9.68
CA LEU A 93 15.88 4.69 8.90
C LEU A 93 16.29 6.12 9.25
N TRP A 94 15.30 6.97 9.47
CA TRP A 94 15.51 8.39 9.75
C TRP A 94 14.30 9.00 10.43
N LYS A 95 14.49 10.04 11.22
CA LYS A 95 13.41 10.80 11.88
C LYS A 95 13.84 12.20 12.24
N ASP A 96 12.86 13.11 12.25
CA ASP A 96 12.99 14.46 12.82
C ASP A 96 11.70 14.89 13.58
N GLU A 97 11.51 16.19 13.75
CA GLU A 97 10.32 16.78 14.41
C GLU A 97 9.05 16.68 13.54
N HIS A 98 9.16 16.37 12.25
CA HIS A 98 8.09 16.46 11.27
C HIS A 98 7.68 15.12 10.69
N MET A 99 8.64 14.24 10.44
CA MET A 99 8.36 12.94 9.80
C MET A 99 9.27 11.82 10.30
N ILE A 100 8.87 10.59 9.99
CA ILE A 100 9.64 9.37 10.27
C ILE A 100 9.70 8.56 8.99
N VAL A 101 10.85 8.00 8.69
CA VAL A 101 11.10 7.11 7.55
C VAL A 101 11.42 5.72 8.07
N LEU A 102 10.68 4.73 7.61
CA LEU A 102 10.87 3.34 7.98
C LEU A 102 11.42 2.51 6.81
N ASN A 103 12.22 1.50 7.13
CA ASN A 103 12.39 0.32 6.31
C ASN A 103 11.31 -0.69 6.70
N LYS A 104 10.11 -0.58 6.12
CA LYS A 104 9.00 -1.48 6.46
C LYS A 104 9.38 -2.94 6.17
N PRO A 105 9.32 -3.84 7.14
CA PRO A 105 9.59 -5.26 6.88
C PRO A 105 8.53 -5.87 5.96
N ALA A 106 8.93 -6.89 5.18
CA ALA A 106 8.02 -7.71 4.41
C ALA A 106 7.09 -8.50 5.35
N GLY A 107 5.84 -8.70 4.95
CA GLY A 107 4.84 -9.41 5.74
C GLY A 107 4.08 -8.55 6.75
N LEU A 108 4.48 -7.28 6.95
CA LEU A 108 3.76 -6.33 7.82
C LEU A 108 2.83 -5.44 6.96
N PRO A 109 1.49 -5.47 7.18
CA PRO A 109 0.58 -4.56 6.50
C PRO A 109 0.83 -3.10 6.89
N SER A 110 0.62 -2.16 5.97
CA SER A 110 0.69 -0.72 6.31
C SER A 110 -0.50 -0.29 7.18
N GLN A 111 -1.69 -0.79 6.88
CA GLN A 111 -2.94 -0.48 7.60
C GLN A 111 -3.70 -1.75 7.94
N GLY A 112 -4.55 -1.69 8.96
CA GLY A 112 -5.55 -2.71 9.25
C GLY A 112 -6.60 -2.81 8.14
N GLY A 113 -7.19 -4.00 8.01
CA GLY A 113 -8.26 -4.30 7.05
C GLY A 113 -9.09 -5.47 7.53
N SER A 114 -10.15 -5.83 6.79
CA SER A 114 -11.00 -6.98 7.12
C SER A 114 -10.18 -8.26 7.24
N GLY A 115 -10.08 -8.82 8.44
CA GLY A 115 -9.34 -10.06 8.72
C GLY A 115 -7.83 -9.89 9.01
N GLN A 116 -7.32 -8.67 9.16
CA GLN A 116 -5.88 -8.41 9.42
C GLN A 116 -5.63 -7.91 10.84
N GLY A 117 -6.09 -8.46 11.89
CA GLY A 117 -5.76 -8.12 13.25
C GLY A 117 -5.19 -6.70 13.53
N GLU A 118 -4.64 -6.47 14.68
CA GLU A 118 -4.05 -5.16 15.07
C GLU A 118 -2.56 -5.02 14.72
N ARG A 119 -1.92 -6.06 14.14
CA ARG A 119 -0.50 -6.05 13.79
C ARG A 119 -0.26 -5.45 12.42
N HIS A 120 -0.21 -4.13 12.35
CA HIS A 120 0.08 -3.34 11.14
C HIS A 120 0.79 -2.03 11.50
N VAL A 121 1.49 -1.40 10.54
CA VAL A 121 2.30 -0.21 10.81
C VAL A 121 1.51 0.91 11.48
N ASP A 122 0.27 1.19 11.03
CA ASP A 122 -0.54 2.25 11.64
C ASP A 122 -0.85 1.99 13.12
N ALA A 123 -1.08 0.74 13.53
CA ALA A 123 -1.24 0.41 14.96
C ALA A 123 0.10 0.49 15.71
N LEU A 124 1.16 -0.08 15.13
CA LEU A 124 2.49 -0.09 15.71
C LEU A 124 3.15 1.30 15.79
N ALA A 125 2.64 2.29 15.04
CA ALA A 125 3.10 3.67 15.10
C ALA A 125 2.96 4.30 16.49
N GLU A 126 2.19 3.70 17.39
CA GLU A 126 2.14 4.09 18.81
C GLU A 126 3.54 4.04 19.46
N ALA A 127 4.36 3.03 19.13
CA ALA A 127 5.75 2.89 19.60
C ALA A 127 6.72 3.91 18.97
N LEU A 128 6.29 4.61 17.92
CA LEU A 128 7.10 5.60 17.20
C LEU A 128 6.86 7.04 17.67
N LYS A 129 6.16 7.25 18.78
CA LYS A 129 5.94 8.58 19.35
C LYS A 129 7.25 9.27 19.74
N PHE A 130 8.21 8.55 20.27
CA PHE A 130 9.50 9.11 20.73
C PHE A 130 9.33 10.38 21.57
N GLY A 131 8.41 10.36 22.56
CA GLY A 131 8.14 11.47 23.45
C GLY A 131 7.08 12.47 22.96
N TYR A 132 6.60 12.37 21.72
CA TYR A 132 5.51 13.21 21.23
C TYR A 132 4.14 12.69 21.71
N LYS A 133 3.17 13.60 21.88
CA LYS A 133 1.83 13.27 22.36
C LYS A 133 1.04 12.38 21.38
N GLU A 134 1.10 12.71 20.10
CA GLU A 134 0.34 12.02 19.07
C GLU A 134 1.19 10.97 18.36
N LYS A 135 0.55 9.86 17.95
CA LYS A 135 1.22 8.86 17.10
C LYS A 135 1.42 9.38 15.69
N PRO A 136 2.53 9.02 15.04
CA PRO A 136 2.75 9.33 13.63
C PRO A 136 1.68 8.72 12.74
N LYS A 137 1.37 9.41 11.63
CA LYS A 137 0.29 9.09 10.69
C LYS A 137 0.87 8.62 9.36
N LEU A 138 0.31 7.55 8.79
CA LEU A 138 0.66 7.10 7.45
C LEU A 138 0.27 8.14 6.40
N VAL A 139 1.17 8.43 5.46
CA VAL A 139 0.95 9.33 4.32
C VAL A 139 0.81 8.56 3.01
N HIS A 140 1.31 7.34 2.93
CA HIS A 140 1.13 6.39 1.83
C HIS A 140 1.17 4.95 2.34
N ARG A 141 1.05 3.99 1.43
CA ARG A 141 1.01 2.56 1.77
C ARG A 141 1.98 1.78 0.89
N LEU A 142 2.55 0.74 1.47
CA LEU A 142 3.12 -0.41 0.76
C LEU A 142 2.21 -1.62 0.99
N ASP A 143 2.20 -2.54 0.04
CA ASP A 143 1.51 -3.82 0.21
C ASP A 143 2.12 -4.60 1.38
N LYS A 144 1.36 -5.56 1.94
CA LYS A 144 1.79 -6.36 3.09
C LYS A 144 3.19 -6.94 2.90
N ASP A 145 3.42 -7.58 1.75
CA ASP A 145 4.63 -8.34 1.48
C ASP A 145 5.74 -7.49 0.80
N THR A 146 5.42 -6.27 0.36
CA THR A 146 6.41 -5.30 -0.11
C THR A 146 7.14 -4.68 1.05
N SER A 147 8.46 -4.70 1.03
CA SER A 147 9.34 -4.07 2.02
C SER A 147 9.87 -2.71 1.57
N GLY A 148 10.55 -1.99 2.45
CA GLY A 148 11.31 -0.79 2.11
C GLY A 148 10.73 0.53 2.60
N VAL A 149 11.12 1.62 1.96
CA VAL A 149 10.87 3.00 2.42
C VAL A 149 9.40 3.30 2.56
N LEU A 150 8.99 3.63 3.78
CA LEU A 150 7.63 4.05 4.13
C LEU A 150 7.69 5.31 5.00
N LEU A 151 6.94 6.35 4.60
CA LEU A 151 6.86 7.62 5.33
C LEU A 151 5.70 7.68 6.31
N LEU A 152 5.96 8.26 7.48
CA LEU A 152 4.94 8.69 8.43
C LEU A 152 5.14 10.17 8.76
N ALA A 153 4.04 10.87 9.01
CA ALA A 153 4.03 12.28 9.42
C ALA A 153 3.70 12.41 10.91
N ARG A 154 4.33 13.34 11.61
CA ARG A 154 4.03 13.58 13.04
C ARG A 154 2.80 14.45 13.27
N THR A 155 2.42 15.29 12.30
CA THR A 155 1.27 16.19 12.41
C THR A 155 0.35 16.10 11.21
N ASP A 156 -0.91 16.53 11.34
CA ASP A 156 -1.87 16.56 10.23
C ASP A 156 -1.44 17.51 9.09
N ARG A 157 -0.78 18.61 9.43
CA ARG A 157 -0.24 19.56 8.44
C ARG A 157 0.82 18.88 7.57
N VAL A 158 1.78 18.20 8.20
CA VAL A 158 2.84 17.47 7.51
C VAL A 158 2.26 16.29 6.73
N ALA A 159 1.29 15.56 7.29
CA ALA A 159 0.63 14.46 6.62
C ALA A 159 -0.07 14.90 5.32
N ARG A 160 -0.73 16.06 5.32
CA ARG A 160 -1.35 16.64 4.11
C ARG A 160 -0.30 17.00 3.06
N ALA A 161 0.75 17.73 3.45
CA ALA A 161 1.81 18.14 2.53
C ALA A 161 2.51 16.94 1.88
N LEU A 162 2.95 15.94 2.67
CA LEU A 162 3.58 14.72 2.14
C LEU A 162 2.64 13.91 1.25
N SER A 163 1.36 13.78 1.63
CA SER A 163 0.37 13.07 0.81
C SER A 163 0.09 13.77 -0.50
N GLU A 164 0.16 15.09 -0.54
CA GLU A 164 0.03 15.91 -1.74
C GLU A 164 1.24 15.74 -2.65
N ALA A 165 2.46 15.89 -2.14
CA ALA A 165 3.70 15.66 -2.89
C ALA A 165 3.75 14.25 -3.51
N LEU A 166 3.37 13.22 -2.74
CA LEU A 166 3.28 11.84 -3.22
C LEU A 166 2.23 11.64 -4.33
N ARG A 167 1.14 12.42 -4.32
CA ARG A 167 0.07 12.36 -5.31
C ARG A 167 0.42 13.10 -6.60
N HIS A 168 1.05 14.26 -6.48
CA HIS A 168 1.39 15.14 -7.61
C HIS A 168 2.72 14.80 -8.29
N ARG A 169 3.34 13.65 -7.92
CA ARG A 169 4.59 13.15 -8.50
C ARG A 169 5.81 14.03 -8.22
N GLU A 170 5.74 14.84 -7.20
CA GLU A 170 6.86 15.61 -6.68
C GLU A 170 7.82 14.73 -5.89
N ALA A 171 7.36 13.51 -5.58
CA ALA A 171 8.16 12.48 -4.93
C ALA A 171 8.50 11.37 -5.93
N ARG A 172 9.78 11.01 -6.00
CA ARG A 172 10.28 9.94 -6.84
C ARG A 172 10.50 8.67 -6.04
N LYS A 173 9.99 7.55 -6.55
CA LYS A 173 10.05 6.24 -5.88
C LYS A 173 10.71 5.22 -6.80
N ILE A 174 11.79 4.61 -6.36
CA ILE A 174 12.43 3.51 -7.09
C ILE A 174 12.24 2.24 -6.28
N TYR A 175 11.73 1.21 -6.94
CA TYR A 175 11.59 -0.13 -6.40
C TYR A 175 12.60 -1.06 -7.07
N TRP A 176 13.16 -1.96 -6.29
CA TRP A 176 13.91 -3.08 -6.81
C TRP A 176 13.06 -4.34 -6.76
N ALA A 177 13.12 -5.11 -7.83
CA ALA A 177 12.41 -6.38 -7.93
C ALA A 177 13.28 -7.43 -8.62
N VAL A 178 13.03 -8.69 -8.31
CA VAL A 178 13.50 -9.81 -9.15
C VAL A 178 12.30 -10.34 -9.91
N VAL A 179 12.42 -10.45 -11.23
CA VAL A 179 11.34 -10.94 -12.08
C VAL A 179 11.76 -12.19 -12.84
N ALA A 180 10.80 -13.01 -13.23
CA ALA A 180 11.01 -14.15 -14.11
C ALA A 180 11.32 -13.66 -15.53
N GLY A 181 12.36 -14.24 -16.14
CA GLY A 181 12.79 -13.87 -17.49
C GLY A 181 13.51 -12.54 -17.59
N VAL A 182 13.71 -12.07 -18.82
CA VAL A 182 14.37 -10.80 -19.15
C VAL A 182 13.45 -10.01 -20.08
N PRO A 183 12.91 -8.85 -19.64
CA PRO A 183 12.07 -8.02 -20.48
C PRO A 183 12.80 -7.52 -21.74
N HIS A 184 12.14 -7.55 -22.89
CA HIS A 184 12.59 -6.93 -24.11
C HIS A 184 11.54 -5.95 -24.64
N PRO A 185 11.89 -4.66 -24.82
CA PRO A 185 13.20 -4.05 -24.52
C PRO A 185 13.55 -4.08 -23.03
N ARG A 186 14.84 -3.93 -22.70
CA ARG A 186 15.34 -3.94 -21.29
C ARG A 186 14.91 -2.73 -20.47
N GLN A 187 14.29 -1.75 -21.11
CA GLN A 187 13.74 -0.55 -20.51
C GLN A 187 12.47 -0.12 -21.24
N GLY A 188 11.56 0.51 -20.54
CA GLY A 188 10.32 1.00 -21.15
C GLY A 188 9.28 1.46 -20.14
N SER A 189 8.09 1.74 -20.68
CA SER A 189 6.92 2.17 -19.90
C SER A 189 5.76 1.20 -20.13
N ILE A 190 5.19 0.72 -19.02
CA ILE A 190 3.97 -0.09 -19.01
C ILE A 190 2.80 0.84 -18.70
N LYS A 191 1.81 0.94 -19.60
CA LYS A 191 0.72 1.91 -19.53
C LYS A 191 -0.68 1.27 -19.47
N PHE A 192 -0.80 0.07 -18.95
CA PHE A 192 -2.10 -0.56 -18.72
C PHE A 192 -2.89 0.15 -17.62
N GLY A 193 -4.22 0.27 -17.81
CA GLY A 193 -5.09 0.63 -16.71
C GLY A 193 -5.23 -0.51 -15.70
N LEU A 194 -5.73 -0.19 -14.51
CA LEU A 194 -5.98 -1.17 -13.47
C LEU A 194 -7.41 -1.09 -12.96
N VAL A 195 -8.06 -2.22 -12.86
CA VAL A 195 -9.39 -2.40 -12.29
C VAL A 195 -9.37 -3.49 -11.24
N LYS A 196 -10.20 -3.37 -10.23
CA LYS A 196 -10.37 -4.42 -9.23
C LYS A 196 -11.04 -5.65 -9.86
N ALA A 197 -10.47 -6.84 -9.66
CA ALA A 197 -11.09 -8.07 -10.11
C ALA A 197 -12.51 -8.23 -9.53
N PRO A 198 -13.51 -8.64 -10.33
CA PRO A 198 -14.84 -8.92 -9.83
C PRO A 198 -14.81 -10.17 -8.94
N GLY A 199 -15.59 -10.14 -7.86
CA GLY A 199 -15.78 -11.26 -6.95
C GLY A 199 -15.11 -11.07 -5.59
N ARG A 200 -15.71 -11.72 -4.59
CA ARG A 200 -15.09 -11.93 -3.27
C ARG A 200 -14.27 -13.21 -3.39
N GLY A 201 -12.94 -13.10 -3.28
CA GLY A 201 -12.12 -14.29 -3.12
C GLY A 201 -12.66 -15.15 -1.96
N ARG A 202 -13.16 -16.35 -2.28
CA ARG A 202 -13.40 -17.39 -1.27
C ARG A 202 -12.01 -17.82 -0.79
N GLY A 203 -11.75 -17.67 0.50
CA GLY A 203 -10.52 -18.16 1.10
C GLY A 203 -9.46 -17.12 1.48
N GLY A 204 -9.83 -15.84 1.66
CA GLY A 204 -8.88 -14.83 2.17
C GLY A 204 -7.87 -14.31 1.15
N GLU A 205 -8.04 -14.63 -0.13
CA GLU A 205 -7.33 -13.99 -1.22
C GLU A 205 -7.75 -12.54 -1.32
N GLY A 206 -6.92 -11.66 -0.79
CA GLY A 206 -7.13 -10.22 -0.82
C GLY A 206 -7.31 -9.72 -2.25
N GLU A 207 -7.68 -8.47 -2.36
CA GLU A 207 -7.94 -7.75 -3.60
C GLU A 207 -6.90 -8.02 -4.71
N LYS A 208 -7.34 -8.55 -5.85
CA LYS A 208 -6.53 -8.69 -7.07
C LYS A 208 -6.89 -7.58 -8.05
N MET A 209 -5.89 -7.02 -8.72
CA MET A 209 -6.09 -6.03 -9.79
C MET A 209 -5.90 -6.73 -11.13
N LEU A 210 -6.72 -6.34 -12.12
CA LEU A 210 -6.59 -6.78 -13.52
C LEU A 210 -6.09 -5.62 -14.35
N CYS A 211 -5.21 -5.92 -15.29
CA CYS A 211 -4.78 -4.97 -16.30
C CYS A 211 -5.86 -4.76 -17.35
N VAL A 212 -6.02 -3.51 -17.77
CA VAL A 212 -6.96 -3.09 -18.81
C VAL A 212 -6.17 -2.39 -19.90
N HIS A 213 -6.35 -2.85 -21.15
CA HIS A 213 -5.66 -2.24 -22.28
C HIS A 213 -5.91 -0.72 -22.33
N PRO A 214 -4.91 0.13 -22.66
CA PRO A 214 -5.03 1.58 -22.59
C PRO A 214 -6.23 2.14 -23.35
N SER A 215 -6.58 1.56 -24.50
CA SER A 215 -7.74 1.98 -25.30
C SER A 215 -9.09 1.70 -24.64
N LYS A 216 -9.16 0.73 -23.71
CA LYS A 216 -10.40 0.31 -23.05
C LYS A 216 -10.60 0.90 -21.66
N VAL A 217 -9.64 1.66 -21.15
CA VAL A 217 -9.69 2.19 -19.77
C VAL A 217 -10.89 3.12 -19.57
N ALA A 218 -11.22 3.93 -20.58
CA ALA A 218 -12.37 4.84 -20.48
C ALA A 218 -13.73 4.12 -20.51
N GLU A 219 -13.79 2.96 -21.13
CA GLU A 219 -15.01 2.15 -21.30
C GLU A 219 -15.21 1.14 -20.15
N THR A 220 -14.16 0.86 -19.39
CA THR A 220 -14.19 -0.14 -18.31
C THR A 220 -14.54 0.53 -16.98
N GLU A 221 -15.71 0.19 -16.43
CA GLU A 221 -16.16 0.74 -15.15
C GLU A 221 -15.14 0.45 -14.02
N GLY A 222 -14.75 1.51 -13.29
CA GLY A 222 -13.81 1.41 -12.18
C GLY A 222 -12.35 1.29 -12.58
N ALA A 223 -12.02 1.18 -13.87
CA ALA A 223 -10.65 1.18 -14.34
C ALA A 223 -9.99 2.55 -14.17
N LYS A 224 -8.73 2.55 -13.77
CA LYS A 224 -7.92 3.76 -13.59
C LYS A 224 -6.63 3.63 -14.38
N ARG A 225 -6.23 4.70 -15.07
CA ARG A 225 -4.93 4.76 -15.74
C ARG A 225 -3.81 4.49 -14.76
N ALA A 226 -2.85 3.70 -15.18
CA ALA A 226 -1.63 3.42 -14.45
C ALA A 226 -0.43 3.41 -15.40
N GLN A 227 0.73 3.83 -14.90
CA GLN A 227 1.98 3.83 -15.62
C GLN A 227 3.11 3.42 -14.70
N THR A 228 3.95 2.50 -15.17
CA THR A 228 5.19 2.06 -14.52
C THR A 228 6.32 2.14 -15.53
N ASP A 229 7.38 2.85 -15.19
CA ASP A 229 8.61 2.82 -15.96
C ASP A 229 9.53 1.75 -15.37
N TYR A 230 10.25 1.04 -16.24
CA TYR A 230 11.11 -0.05 -15.81
C TYR A 230 12.46 -0.04 -16.52
N PHE A 231 13.47 -0.56 -15.82
CA PHE A 231 14.82 -0.73 -16.31
C PHE A 231 15.41 -2.04 -15.79
N THR A 232 16.02 -2.86 -16.68
CA THR A 232 16.73 -4.07 -16.30
C THR A 232 18.14 -3.70 -15.85
N LEU A 233 18.40 -3.82 -14.55
CA LEU A 233 19.68 -3.54 -13.94
C LEU A 233 20.70 -4.64 -14.19
N TRP A 234 20.27 -5.91 -13.99
CA TRP A 234 21.08 -7.10 -14.19
C TRP A 234 20.21 -8.29 -14.56
N PHE A 235 20.83 -9.38 -15.07
CA PHE A 235 20.07 -10.58 -15.40
C PHE A 235 20.95 -11.83 -15.33
N LEU A 236 20.33 -12.97 -15.10
CA LEU A 236 20.95 -14.29 -15.11
C LEU A 236 20.45 -15.10 -16.32
N GLY A 237 21.22 -15.11 -17.39
CA GLY A 237 20.80 -15.73 -18.65
C GLY A 237 19.45 -15.20 -19.13
N ALA A 238 18.53 -16.10 -19.51
CA ALA A 238 17.16 -15.74 -19.86
C ALA A 238 16.16 -15.96 -18.70
N ARG A 239 16.63 -16.29 -17.50
CA ARG A 239 15.79 -16.83 -16.42
C ARG A 239 15.26 -15.80 -15.44
N LEU A 240 16.10 -14.87 -15.02
CA LEU A 240 15.81 -13.89 -13.98
C LEU A 240 16.41 -12.54 -14.33
N SER A 241 15.73 -11.49 -13.91
CA SER A 241 16.27 -10.12 -13.99
C SER A 241 16.09 -9.38 -12.69
N TRP A 242 17.10 -8.60 -12.34
CA TRP A 242 17.00 -7.55 -11.36
C TRP A 242 16.53 -6.27 -12.03
N MET A 243 15.40 -5.77 -11.59
CA MET A 243 14.71 -4.63 -12.18
C MET A 243 14.71 -3.43 -11.25
N ALA A 244 14.88 -2.24 -11.83
CA ALA A 244 14.39 -1.01 -11.24
C ALA A 244 13.01 -0.70 -11.82
N LEU A 245 12.06 -0.36 -10.94
CA LEU A 245 10.68 -0.02 -11.29
C LEU A 245 10.35 1.35 -10.69
N GLU A 246 9.87 2.27 -11.53
CA GLU A 246 9.39 3.59 -11.10
C GLU A 246 7.88 3.69 -11.33
N PRO A 247 7.04 3.66 -10.28
CA PRO A 247 5.61 3.86 -10.42
C PRO A 247 5.29 5.35 -10.63
N VAL A 248 5.02 5.74 -11.86
CA VAL A 248 4.55 7.09 -12.21
C VAL A 248 3.17 7.38 -11.63
N THR A 249 2.36 6.35 -11.43
CA THR A 249 1.10 6.37 -10.68
C THR A 249 1.19 5.40 -9.50
N GLY A 250 0.33 5.54 -8.47
CA GLY A 250 0.34 4.72 -7.27
C GLY A 250 -0.95 3.91 -7.08
N ARG A 251 -1.25 2.95 -7.97
CA ARG A 251 -2.41 2.08 -7.82
C ARG A 251 -2.08 0.84 -6.99
N THR A 252 -3.09 0.27 -6.35
CA THR A 252 -2.95 -0.99 -5.60
C THR A 252 -2.33 -2.06 -6.49
N HIS A 253 -1.35 -2.78 -5.97
CA HIS A 253 -0.61 -3.86 -6.66
C HIS A 253 -0.05 -3.49 -8.05
N GLN A 254 0.13 -2.20 -8.37
CA GLN A 254 0.45 -1.75 -9.72
C GLN A 254 1.68 -2.44 -10.30
N LEU A 255 2.81 -2.40 -9.61
CA LEU A 255 4.06 -2.98 -10.09
C LEU A 255 3.92 -4.49 -10.33
N ARG A 256 3.25 -5.18 -9.42
CA ARG A 256 3.00 -6.62 -9.48
C ARG A 256 2.14 -7.01 -10.70
N ALA A 257 1.01 -6.31 -10.88
CA ALA A 257 0.11 -6.55 -12.01
C ALA A 257 0.76 -6.20 -13.34
N HIS A 258 1.47 -5.06 -13.43
CA HIS A 258 2.13 -4.62 -14.66
C HIS A 258 3.25 -5.57 -15.10
N MET A 259 4.11 -6.01 -14.16
CA MET A 259 5.20 -6.94 -14.51
C MET A 259 4.65 -8.31 -14.95
N ALA A 260 3.58 -8.79 -14.31
CA ALA A 260 2.91 -10.02 -14.72
C ALA A 260 2.24 -9.88 -16.09
N GLU A 261 1.62 -8.73 -16.39
CA GLU A 261 0.95 -8.46 -17.67
C GLU A 261 1.90 -8.53 -18.86
N ILE A 262 3.13 -8.05 -18.70
CA ILE A 262 4.15 -8.12 -19.76
C ILE A 262 4.90 -9.46 -19.78
N GLY A 263 4.44 -10.47 -19.02
CA GLY A 263 5.02 -11.83 -19.00
C GLY A 263 6.22 -12.02 -18.08
N HIS A 264 6.53 -11.04 -17.23
CA HIS A 264 7.68 -11.07 -16.31
C HIS A 264 7.24 -10.91 -14.84
N PRO A 265 6.47 -11.86 -14.28
CA PRO A 265 5.96 -11.75 -12.91
C PRO A 265 7.10 -11.65 -11.90
N ILE A 266 6.85 -10.93 -10.80
CA ILE A 266 7.81 -10.76 -9.72
C ILE A 266 7.97 -12.09 -8.98
N MET A 267 9.21 -12.46 -8.68
CA MET A 267 9.53 -13.68 -7.94
C MET A 267 8.88 -13.70 -6.55
N GLY A 268 8.30 -14.85 -6.21
CA GLY A 268 7.59 -15.04 -4.93
C GLY A 268 6.22 -14.36 -4.87
N ASP A 269 5.69 -13.88 -6.00
CA ASP A 269 4.34 -13.30 -6.05
C ASP A 269 3.26 -14.38 -6.22
N GLY A 270 2.75 -14.90 -5.11
CA GLY A 270 1.69 -15.92 -5.12
C GLY A 270 0.35 -15.46 -5.71
N LYS A 271 0.17 -14.15 -5.98
CA LYS A 271 -1.09 -13.59 -6.50
C LYS A 271 -1.04 -13.33 -8.00
N TYR A 272 0.09 -12.90 -8.52
CA TYR A 272 0.30 -12.55 -9.92
C TYR A 272 1.31 -13.48 -10.60
N GLY A 273 1.96 -14.35 -9.84
CA GLY A 273 2.79 -15.41 -10.36
C GLY A 273 1.96 -16.32 -11.27
N GLY A 274 2.52 -16.68 -12.40
CA GLY A 274 1.93 -17.58 -13.36
C GLY A 274 2.87 -18.74 -13.66
N PRO A 275 2.62 -19.51 -14.72
CA PRO A 275 3.46 -20.61 -15.16
C PRO A 275 4.94 -20.24 -15.37
N GLY A 276 5.24 -18.96 -15.66
CA GLY A 276 6.62 -18.44 -15.76
C GLY A 276 7.39 -18.43 -14.45
N GLN A 277 6.73 -18.64 -13.30
CA GLN A 277 7.37 -18.88 -12.01
C GLN A 277 7.50 -20.36 -11.66
N GLU A 278 6.89 -21.22 -12.45
CA GLU A 278 7.02 -22.66 -12.27
C GLU A 278 8.39 -23.10 -12.79
N ASN A 279 8.99 -24.01 -12.05
CA ASN A 279 10.26 -24.60 -12.42
C ASN A 279 10.07 -25.49 -13.66
N PRO A 280 10.68 -25.19 -14.82
CA PRO A 280 10.58 -26.02 -16.00
C PRO A 280 11.34 -27.38 -15.88
N GLY A 281 11.71 -27.78 -14.67
CA GLY A 281 12.42 -29.03 -14.41
C GLY A 281 13.95 -28.89 -14.35
N ASP A 282 14.46 -27.67 -14.47
CA ASP A 282 15.89 -27.35 -14.42
C ASP A 282 16.39 -26.84 -13.05
N GLY A 283 15.55 -26.88 -12.03
CA GLY A 283 15.86 -26.39 -10.67
C GLY A 283 15.67 -24.89 -10.47
N TRP A 284 15.30 -24.14 -11.50
CA TRP A 284 15.09 -22.69 -11.46
C TRP A 284 13.62 -22.33 -11.63
N GLY A 285 13.10 -21.49 -10.78
CA GLY A 285 11.73 -21.01 -10.81
C GLY A 285 11.30 -20.48 -9.46
N ALA A 286 10.04 -20.14 -9.28
CA ALA A 286 9.49 -19.68 -7.98
C ALA A 286 9.66 -20.73 -6.87
N THR A 287 9.94 -21.94 -7.24
CA THR A 287 10.29 -23.05 -6.35
C THR A 287 11.77 -23.39 -6.41
N SER A 288 12.61 -22.49 -6.98
CA SER A 288 14.04 -22.72 -7.11
C SER A 288 14.60 -23.28 -5.82
N GLY A 289 15.22 -24.45 -5.91
CA GLY A 289 15.98 -25.03 -4.84
C GLY A 289 17.12 -24.08 -4.42
N GLY A 290 17.67 -24.26 -3.27
CA GLY A 290 18.73 -23.41 -2.74
C GLY A 290 18.22 -22.23 -1.93
N ASP A 291 19.01 -21.15 -1.86
CA ASP A 291 18.79 -20.02 -0.96
C ASP A 291 17.83 -18.95 -1.49
N ILE A 292 17.22 -19.14 -2.66
CA ILE A 292 16.24 -18.19 -3.20
C ILE A 292 14.90 -18.36 -2.48
N SER A 293 14.50 -17.34 -1.77
CA SER A 293 13.29 -17.33 -0.97
C SER A 293 12.01 -17.30 -1.83
N ARG A 294 10.96 -17.98 -1.34
CA ARG A 294 9.61 -17.89 -1.93
C ARG A 294 8.85 -16.62 -1.53
N LYS A 295 9.43 -15.72 -0.75
CA LYS A 295 8.83 -14.43 -0.40
C LYS A 295 8.87 -13.49 -1.60
N LEU A 296 7.94 -12.54 -1.64
CA LEU A 296 7.86 -11.53 -2.69
C LEU A 296 9.16 -10.72 -2.80
N HIS A 297 9.79 -10.72 -3.96
CA HIS A 297 11.01 -9.96 -4.27
C HIS A 297 10.65 -8.59 -4.83
N LEU A 298 9.98 -7.76 -4.04
CA LEU A 298 9.62 -6.37 -4.34
C LEU A 298 9.94 -5.48 -3.14
N HIS A 299 10.81 -4.49 -3.35
CA HIS A 299 11.36 -3.64 -2.31
C HIS A 299 11.32 -2.17 -2.73
N ALA A 300 10.68 -1.31 -1.94
CA ALA A 300 10.74 0.14 -2.09
C ALA A 300 12.15 0.63 -1.72
N ARG A 301 13.07 0.61 -2.71
CA ARG A 301 14.50 0.85 -2.50
C ARG A 301 14.80 2.26 -2.08
N SER A 302 14.25 3.24 -2.81
CA SER A 302 14.50 4.64 -2.49
C SER A 302 13.27 5.52 -2.71
N LEU A 303 13.26 6.61 -1.97
CA LEU A 303 12.27 7.67 -2.07
C LEU A 303 12.99 9.02 -1.99
N THR A 304 12.84 9.82 -3.04
CA THR A 304 13.28 11.21 -3.07
C THR A 304 12.07 12.11 -2.96
N ILE A 305 12.06 13.03 -2.00
CA ILE A 305 10.93 13.93 -1.73
C ILE A 305 11.44 15.23 -1.12
N GLU A 306 10.75 16.33 -1.39
CA GLU A 306 11.00 17.59 -0.71
C GLU A 306 10.52 17.51 0.74
N HIS A 307 11.37 17.92 1.66
CA HIS A 307 11.00 18.00 3.07
C HIS A 307 9.91 19.07 3.28
N PRO A 308 8.78 18.73 3.92
CA PRO A 308 7.58 19.59 3.93
C PRO A 308 7.75 20.93 4.63
N VAL A 309 8.77 21.07 5.47
CA VAL A 309 9.06 22.28 6.25
C VAL A 309 10.33 22.99 5.76
N THR A 310 11.44 22.27 5.68
CA THR A 310 12.75 22.87 5.29
C THR A 310 12.88 23.10 3.78
N LYS A 311 12.01 22.51 2.98
CA LYS A 311 12.04 22.59 1.49
C LYS A 311 13.30 22.01 0.85
N THR A 312 14.04 21.21 1.59
CA THR A 312 15.24 20.53 1.10
C THR A 312 14.83 19.21 0.44
N MET A 313 15.37 18.91 -0.74
CA MET A 313 15.22 17.59 -1.36
C MET A 313 15.99 16.55 -0.56
N MET A 314 15.32 15.47 -0.17
CA MET A 314 15.91 14.40 0.60
C MET A 314 15.69 13.05 -0.11
N THR A 315 16.72 12.23 -0.11
CA THR A 315 16.65 10.85 -0.64
C THR A 315 16.89 9.87 0.48
N PHE A 316 15.93 8.98 0.68
CA PHE A 316 16.01 7.90 1.66
C PHE A 316 16.17 6.58 0.93
N THR A 317 17.14 5.78 1.35
CA THR A 317 17.42 4.46 0.77
C THR A 317 17.27 3.40 1.85
N ALA A 318 16.50 2.36 1.58
CA ALA A 318 16.32 1.22 2.48
C ALA A 318 17.27 0.08 2.11
N PRO A 319 17.97 -0.54 3.06
CA PRO A 319 18.74 -1.75 2.80
C PRO A 319 17.79 -2.89 2.42
N LEU A 320 18.28 -3.83 1.60
CA LEU A 320 17.51 -5.01 1.20
C LEU A 320 17.06 -5.82 2.44
N PRO A 321 15.82 -6.36 2.41
CA PRO A 321 15.40 -7.30 3.45
C PRO A 321 16.18 -8.62 3.31
N ASP A 322 16.36 -9.33 4.41
CA ASP A 322 17.20 -10.54 4.50
C ASP A 322 16.97 -11.55 3.39
N HIS A 323 15.72 -11.78 3.00
CA HIS A 323 15.40 -12.74 1.96
C HIS A 323 15.88 -12.29 0.58
N MET A 324 15.84 -10.98 0.27
CA MET A 324 16.37 -10.44 -0.98
C MET A 324 17.90 -10.36 -0.91
N ALA A 325 18.48 -9.93 0.21
CA ALA A 325 19.92 -9.93 0.39
C ALA A 325 20.54 -11.31 0.18
N ARG A 326 19.89 -12.38 0.68
CA ARG A 326 20.34 -13.76 0.40
C ARG A 326 20.26 -14.10 -1.09
N THR A 327 19.18 -13.71 -1.77
CA THR A 327 19.04 -13.92 -3.22
C THR A 327 20.15 -13.18 -3.98
N TRP A 328 20.45 -11.91 -3.63
CA TRP A 328 21.57 -11.16 -4.22
C TRP A 328 22.90 -11.88 -4.04
N LYS A 329 23.16 -12.37 -2.81
CA LYS A 329 24.37 -13.16 -2.51
C LYS A 329 24.43 -14.45 -3.33
N THR A 330 23.32 -15.19 -3.45
CA THR A 330 23.27 -16.43 -4.22
C THR A 330 23.52 -16.21 -5.71
N LEU A 331 23.06 -15.07 -6.26
CA LEU A 331 23.21 -14.70 -7.66
C LEU A 331 24.48 -13.89 -7.96
N ASP A 332 25.31 -13.64 -6.95
CA ASP A 332 26.50 -12.78 -7.00
C ASP A 332 26.20 -11.37 -7.55
N TRP A 333 25.04 -10.84 -7.21
CA TRP A 333 24.64 -9.48 -7.54
C TRP A 333 25.10 -8.51 -6.45
N LYS A 334 25.70 -7.40 -6.85
CA LYS A 334 26.18 -6.37 -5.93
C LYS A 334 25.39 -5.08 -6.13
N GLU A 335 24.99 -4.47 -5.02
CA GLU A 335 24.21 -3.23 -5.06
C GLU A 335 25.01 -2.08 -5.67
N ASP A 336 26.32 -2.08 -5.51
CA ASP A 336 27.25 -1.06 -6.01
C ASP A 336 27.52 -1.18 -7.53
N ASP A 337 27.17 -2.31 -8.15
CA ASP A 337 27.36 -2.51 -9.60
C ASP A 337 26.30 -1.81 -10.43
N VAL A 338 25.28 -1.21 -9.80
CA VAL A 338 24.16 -0.57 -10.49
C VAL A 338 24.04 0.91 -10.07
N PRO A 339 23.59 1.79 -10.99
CA PRO A 339 23.41 3.20 -10.66
C PRO A 339 22.33 3.39 -9.58
N ALA A 340 22.55 4.33 -8.68
CA ALA A 340 21.58 4.69 -7.65
C ALA A 340 20.23 5.14 -8.27
N ASP A 341 20.32 5.81 -9.42
CA ASP A 341 19.18 6.22 -10.24
C ASP A 341 19.35 5.72 -11.68
N PRO A 342 18.82 4.55 -12.03
CA PRO A 342 18.94 4.02 -13.38
C PRO A 342 18.12 4.77 -14.43
N PHE A 343 17.20 5.65 -14.03
CA PHE A 343 16.34 6.41 -14.93
C PHE A 343 16.90 7.80 -15.28
N GLU A 344 17.98 8.27 -14.60
CA GLU A 344 18.64 9.53 -14.95
C GLU A 344 19.30 9.50 -16.32
N VAL A 345 19.73 8.33 -16.77
CA VAL A 345 20.42 8.14 -18.06
C VAL A 345 19.47 8.41 -19.26
N PHE A 346 18.18 8.60 -19.01
CA PHE A 346 17.13 8.73 -20.03
C PHE A 346 16.38 10.06 -19.97
N LYS A 347 16.84 11.00 -19.16
CA LYS A 347 16.41 12.40 -19.17
C LYS A 347 17.38 13.20 -20.02
#